data_2b9222a670c3fc7e05bedfcfa6c5b14c
#
_entry.id   2b9222a670c3fc7e05bedfcfa6c5b14c
#
_cell.length_a   1.000
_cell.length_b   1.000
_cell.length_c   1.000
_cell.angle_alpha   90.00
_cell.angle_beta   90.00
_cell.angle_gamma   90.00
#
_symmetry.space_group_name_H-M   'P 1'
#
loop_
_entity.id
_entity.type
_entity.pdbx_description
1 polymer ?
#
loop_
_entity_poly.entity_id
_entity_poly.type
_entity_poly.pdbx_seq_one_letter_code
_entity_poly.pdbx_strand_id
1 'polypeptide(L)'
;MTHETIYQALYVQGRGELRRELTRALRTGRAVRRPHRQAHKRHSRAVKDMVLISERPADVADRAIPGHWEGDLIVGTNSRSAIATLVERSTRFLMLVHLPSGHGATAVRNALIDTVKTLPPHLKQSLTWDQGSEMAGHRGFSIATDVPVYFCDPASPWQRGSNENTNGLLRQYFPKGTDLSVHTREHLDAVAAELNSRPRKTLGWETPAERLHKLLAA
;
A
#
# COMPACT_ATOMS: atom_id res chain seq x y z
N MET A 1 -21.80 -11.01 -14.28
CA MET A 1 -21.64 -11.92 -13.11
C MET A 1 -21.01 -11.08 -11.99
N THR A 2 -21.65 -11.02 -10.81
CA THR A 2 -21.13 -10.21 -9.69
C THR A 2 -20.10 -11.03 -8.89
N HIS A 3 -19.19 -10.34 -8.19
CA HIS A 3 -18.22 -11.01 -7.32
C HIS A 3 -18.90 -11.89 -6.24
N GLU A 4 -20.08 -11.47 -5.76
CA GLU A 4 -20.87 -12.24 -4.79
C GLU A 4 -21.34 -13.58 -5.37
N THR A 5 -21.77 -13.62 -6.63
CA THR A 5 -22.15 -14.86 -7.34
C THR A 5 -20.96 -15.84 -7.40
N ILE A 6 -19.74 -15.34 -7.66
CA ILE A 6 -18.52 -16.16 -7.66
C ILE A 6 -18.24 -16.72 -6.28
N TYR A 7 -18.34 -15.89 -5.24
CA TYR A 7 -18.13 -16.35 -3.86
C TYR A 7 -19.18 -17.35 -3.40
N GLN A 8 -20.45 -17.14 -3.76
CA GLN A 8 -21.51 -18.11 -3.46
C GLN A 8 -21.26 -19.46 -4.15
N ALA A 9 -20.85 -19.46 -5.41
CA ALA A 9 -20.50 -20.69 -6.12
C ALA A 9 -19.34 -21.44 -5.45
N LEU A 10 -18.32 -20.71 -4.98
CA LEU A 10 -17.15 -21.30 -4.33
C LEU A 10 -17.42 -21.81 -2.90
N TYR A 11 -18.27 -21.12 -2.13
CA TYR A 11 -18.49 -21.44 -0.72
C TYR A 11 -19.71 -22.34 -0.47
N VAL A 12 -20.74 -22.28 -1.31
CA VAL A 12 -22.01 -22.98 -1.09
C VAL A 12 -22.04 -24.33 -1.80
N GLN A 13 -21.54 -24.44 -3.03
CA GLN A 13 -21.68 -25.64 -3.87
C GLN A 13 -20.57 -26.68 -3.69
N GLY A 14 -19.49 -26.35 -3.01
CA GLY A 14 -18.36 -27.27 -2.85
C GLY A 14 -18.45 -28.10 -1.57
N ARG A 15 -18.63 -29.42 -1.67
CA ARG A 15 -18.38 -30.37 -0.57
C ARG A 15 -17.13 -31.19 -0.89
N GLY A 16 -16.32 -31.51 0.15
CA GLY A 16 -15.15 -32.40 0.01
C GLY A 16 -13.93 -31.75 -0.62
N GLU A 17 -13.26 -32.51 -1.48
CA GLU A 17 -11.94 -32.17 -2.05
C GLU A 17 -12.00 -30.99 -3.01
N LEU A 18 -13.02 -30.93 -3.85
CA LEU A 18 -13.27 -29.83 -4.79
C LEU A 18 -13.33 -28.46 -4.07
N ARG A 19 -13.96 -28.41 -2.88
CA ARG A 19 -13.98 -27.19 -2.06
C ARG A 19 -12.59 -26.79 -1.59
N ARG A 20 -11.74 -27.76 -1.25
CA ARG A 20 -10.35 -27.49 -0.83
C ARG A 20 -9.52 -26.95 -1.98
N GLU A 21 -9.66 -27.49 -3.17
CA GLU A 21 -8.95 -27.03 -4.37
C GLU A 21 -9.38 -25.63 -4.77
N LEU A 22 -10.70 -25.38 -4.84
CA LEU A 22 -11.24 -24.06 -5.18
C LEU A 22 -10.86 -22.99 -4.16
N THR A 23 -10.80 -23.31 -2.87
CA THR A 23 -10.37 -22.36 -1.84
C THR A 23 -8.88 -22.06 -1.89
N ARG A 24 -8.04 -22.96 -2.39
CA ARG A 24 -6.60 -22.68 -2.66
C ARG A 24 -6.42 -21.62 -3.74
N ALA A 25 -7.32 -21.55 -4.72
CA ALA A 25 -7.30 -20.54 -5.76
C ALA A 25 -7.75 -19.15 -5.28
N LEU A 26 -8.39 -19.05 -4.10
CA LEU A 26 -8.75 -17.76 -3.53
C LEU A 26 -7.53 -17.05 -2.92
N ARG A 27 -7.41 -15.75 -3.15
CA ARG A 27 -6.33 -14.90 -2.62
C ARG A 27 -6.03 -15.11 -1.13
N THR A 28 -7.03 -15.44 -0.32
CA THR A 28 -6.88 -15.65 1.12
C THR A 28 -6.73 -17.12 1.52
N GLY A 29 -6.93 -18.07 0.61
CA GLY A 29 -6.90 -19.52 0.86
C GLY A 29 -7.89 -20.00 1.92
N ARG A 30 -8.93 -19.21 2.24
CA ARG A 30 -9.85 -19.49 3.35
C ARG A 30 -11.14 -20.14 2.88
N ALA A 31 -11.51 -21.22 3.52
CA ALA A 31 -12.76 -21.92 3.26
C ALA A 31 -14.03 -21.24 3.82
N VAL A 32 -13.88 -20.22 4.68
CA VAL A 32 -15.00 -19.50 5.32
C VAL A 32 -14.71 -18.00 5.36
N ARG A 33 -15.70 -17.19 4.99
CA ARG A 33 -15.66 -15.73 5.13
C ARG A 33 -15.68 -15.37 6.62
N ARG A 34 -14.64 -14.71 7.11
CA ARG A 34 -14.61 -14.18 8.48
C ARG A 34 -15.11 -12.74 8.52
N PRO A 35 -15.93 -12.34 9.51
CA PRO A 35 -16.31 -10.95 9.70
C PRO A 35 -15.07 -10.10 9.96
N HIS A 36 -15.10 -8.85 9.48
CA HIS A 36 -14.02 -7.89 9.67
C HIS A 36 -13.86 -7.61 11.17
N ARG A 37 -12.73 -8.01 11.75
CA ARG A 37 -12.44 -7.74 13.17
C ARG A 37 -12.19 -6.25 13.34
N GLN A 38 -12.95 -5.59 14.22
CA GLN A 38 -12.66 -4.19 14.57
C GLN A 38 -11.23 -4.11 15.14
N ALA A 39 -10.41 -3.27 14.55
CA ALA A 39 -9.06 -3.02 15.04
C ALA A 39 -9.17 -2.31 16.41
N HIS A 40 -8.55 -2.89 17.43
CA HIS A 40 -8.41 -2.21 18.72
C HIS A 40 -7.63 -0.92 18.52
N LYS A 41 -8.19 0.20 19.04
CA LYS A 41 -7.56 1.51 19.07
C LYS A 41 -6.22 1.44 19.81
N ARG A 42 -5.12 1.37 19.07
CA ARG A 42 -3.80 1.69 19.60
C ARG A 42 -3.56 3.17 19.33
N HIS A 43 -3.68 3.97 20.38
CA HIS A 43 -3.23 5.36 20.31
C HIS A 43 -1.71 5.37 20.20
N SER A 44 -1.18 5.60 19.02
CA SER A 44 0.24 5.87 18.84
C SER A 44 0.53 7.32 19.30
N ARG A 45 1.13 7.44 20.48
CA ARG A 45 1.66 8.71 20.98
C ARG A 45 3.05 9.06 20.42
N ALA A 46 3.53 8.28 19.44
CA ALA A 46 4.92 8.32 19.00
C ALA A 46 5.21 9.41 17.96
N VAL A 47 4.22 9.88 17.24
CA VAL A 47 4.39 10.89 16.19
C VAL A 47 3.87 12.23 16.70
N LYS A 48 4.76 13.24 16.79
CA LYS A 48 4.41 14.61 17.22
C LYS A 48 4.21 15.49 15.98
N ASP A 49 3.41 16.54 16.14
CA ASP A 49 3.22 17.59 15.11
C ASP A 49 2.73 17.05 13.77
N MET A 50 1.81 16.11 13.80
CA MET A 50 1.14 15.56 12.64
C MET A 50 0.16 16.57 12.03
N VAL A 51 0.22 16.74 10.72
CA VAL A 51 -0.86 17.39 9.95
C VAL A 51 -1.83 16.30 9.53
N LEU A 52 -3.08 16.42 9.95
CA LEU A 52 -4.10 15.41 9.65
C LEU A 52 -4.62 15.58 8.22
N ILE A 53 -5.14 14.47 7.67
CA ILE A 53 -5.70 14.46 6.32
C ILE A 53 -6.90 15.41 6.18
N SER A 54 -7.60 15.68 7.27
CA SER A 54 -8.69 16.67 7.36
C SER A 54 -8.21 18.12 7.16
N GLU A 55 -6.94 18.40 7.43
CA GLU A 55 -6.30 19.70 7.22
C GLU A 55 -5.66 19.85 5.84
N ARG A 56 -5.71 18.78 5.03
CA ARG A 56 -5.12 18.73 3.70
C ARG A 56 -5.94 19.57 2.71
N PRO A 57 -5.29 20.31 1.78
CA PRO A 57 -6.00 21.03 0.72
C PRO A 57 -6.98 20.13 -0.05
N ALA A 58 -8.13 20.66 -0.42
CA ALA A 58 -9.20 19.91 -1.11
C ALA A 58 -8.72 19.30 -2.44
N ASP A 59 -7.81 19.98 -3.14
CA ASP A 59 -7.24 19.55 -4.42
C ASP A 59 -6.55 18.19 -4.32
N VAL A 60 -5.98 17.88 -3.14
CA VAL A 60 -5.37 16.57 -2.88
C VAL A 60 -6.42 15.46 -2.72
N ALA A 61 -7.67 15.81 -2.44
CA ALA A 61 -8.77 14.84 -2.38
C ALA A 61 -9.16 14.33 -3.77
N ASP A 62 -9.01 15.18 -4.80
CA ASP A 62 -9.25 14.81 -6.17
C ASP A 62 -8.13 13.87 -6.67
N ARG A 63 -8.54 12.69 -7.14
CA ARG A 63 -7.62 11.70 -7.73
C ARG A 63 -7.24 12.03 -9.18
N ALA A 64 -7.68 13.15 -9.71
CA ALA A 64 -7.31 13.63 -11.04
C ALA A 64 -5.89 14.21 -11.07
N ILE A 65 -5.42 14.75 -9.93
CA ILE A 65 -4.09 15.35 -9.84
C ILE A 65 -3.07 14.25 -9.47
N PRO A 66 -2.04 14.00 -10.30
CA PRO A 66 -1.01 13.02 -10.01
C PRO A 66 0.01 13.55 -8.98
N GLY A 67 0.80 12.61 -8.42
CA GLY A 67 1.87 12.95 -7.49
C GLY A 67 1.48 12.86 -6.01
N HIS A 68 0.26 12.44 -5.70
CA HIS A 68 -0.20 12.19 -4.34
C HIS A 68 -0.10 10.69 -4.02
N TRP A 69 0.72 10.35 -3.04
CA TRP A 69 1.04 8.98 -2.68
C TRP A 69 0.36 8.54 -1.39
N GLU A 70 -0.07 7.29 -1.34
CA GLU A 70 -0.49 6.60 -0.12
C GLU A 70 0.62 5.62 0.27
N GLY A 71 1.12 5.72 1.50
CA GLY A 71 2.18 4.86 1.99
C GLY A 71 1.75 3.98 3.17
N ASP A 72 2.40 2.83 3.33
CA ASP A 72 2.17 1.87 4.43
C ASP A 72 3.36 0.90 4.56
N LEU A 73 3.35 0.08 5.59
CA LEU A 73 4.25 -1.06 5.74
C LEU A 73 3.51 -2.38 5.63
N ILE A 74 4.01 -3.29 4.81
CA ILE A 74 3.70 -4.72 4.98
C ILE A 74 4.75 -5.32 5.93
N VAL A 75 4.27 -5.81 7.07
CA VAL A 75 5.14 -6.29 8.15
C VAL A 75 5.21 -7.81 8.11
N GLY A 76 6.40 -8.35 8.29
CA GLY A 76 6.71 -9.76 8.34
C GLY A 76 6.48 -10.39 9.71
N THR A 77 7.08 -11.58 9.91
CA THR A 77 6.93 -12.35 11.15
C THR A 77 7.48 -11.58 12.35
N ASN A 78 6.74 -11.59 13.45
CA ASN A 78 7.14 -10.97 14.72
C ASN A 78 7.58 -9.49 14.62
N SER A 79 7.12 -8.78 13.58
CA SER A 79 7.54 -7.39 13.30
C SER A 79 9.05 -7.20 13.18
N ARG A 80 9.78 -8.22 12.69
CA ARG A 80 11.24 -8.13 12.54
C ARG A 80 11.67 -7.55 11.21
N SER A 81 10.87 -7.74 10.18
CA SER A 81 11.13 -7.25 8.82
C SER A 81 9.89 -6.57 8.26
N ALA A 82 10.08 -5.66 7.32
CA ALA A 82 9.01 -4.99 6.62
C ALA A 82 9.44 -4.56 5.22
N ILE A 83 8.46 -4.30 4.35
CA ILE A 83 8.62 -3.64 3.06
C ILE A 83 7.69 -2.44 3.08
N ALA A 84 8.20 -1.25 2.73
CA ALA A 84 7.32 -0.11 2.59
C ALA A 84 6.68 -0.09 1.20
N THR A 85 5.45 0.36 1.14
CA THR A 85 4.65 0.45 -0.09
C THR A 85 4.27 1.89 -0.33
N LEU A 86 4.45 2.37 -1.56
CA LEU A 86 3.99 3.66 -2.02
C LEU A 86 3.05 3.43 -3.20
N VAL A 87 1.81 3.89 -3.10
CA VAL A 87 0.81 3.79 -4.17
C VAL A 87 0.41 5.19 -4.60
N GLU A 88 0.65 5.51 -5.87
CA GLU A 88 0.19 6.76 -6.46
C GLU A 88 -1.33 6.73 -6.64
N ARG A 89 -2.02 7.79 -6.21
CA ARG A 89 -3.48 7.78 -6.03
C ARG A 89 -4.26 7.84 -7.34
N SER A 90 -3.78 8.53 -8.36
CA SER A 90 -4.46 8.67 -9.65
C SER A 90 -4.22 7.48 -10.58
N THR A 91 -2.99 7.03 -10.66
CA THR A 91 -2.54 5.94 -11.56
C THR A 91 -2.59 4.56 -10.93
N ARG A 92 -2.66 4.47 -9.60
CA ARG A 92 -2.49 3.22 -8.84
C ARG A 92 -1.11 2.58 -8.99
N PHE A 93 -0.13 3.35 -9.47
CA PHE A 93 1.23 2.87 -9.62
C PHE A 93 1.84 2.55 -8.26
N LEU A 94 2.47 1.40 -8.18
CA LEU A 94 3.07 0.86 -6.96
C LEU A 94 4.59 0.96 -7.03
N MET A 95 5.19 1.46 -5.96
CA MET A 95 6.60 1.30 -5.66
C MET A 95 6.77 0.50 -4.37
N LEU A 96 7.68 -0.46 -4.36
CA LEU A 96 8.09 -1.19 -3.18
C LEU A 96 9.45 -0.67 -2.70
N VAL A 97 9.53 -0.33 -1.41
CA VAL A 97 10.74 0.24 -0.82
C VAL A 97 11.41 -0.80 0.05
N HIS A 98 12.64 -1.17 -0.33
CA HIS A 98 13.43 -2.14 0.41
C HIS A 98 13.93 -1.53 1.73
N LEU A 99 13.77 -2.27 2.83
CA LEU A 99 14.16 -1.85 4.18
C LEU A 99 15.16 -2.85 4.81
N PRO A 100 16.40 -2.93 4.31
CA PRO A 100 17.37 -3.93 4.76
C PRO A 100 17.80 -3.74 6.22
N SER A 101 17.76 -2.50 6.72
CA SER A 101 18.16 -2.14 8.08
C SER A 101 16.99 -2.14 9.08
N GLY A 102 15.88 -2.84 8.75
CA GLY A 102 14.68 -2.85 9.57
C GLY A 102 13.74 -1.69 9.27
N HIS A 103 12.68 -1.55 10.09
CA HIS A 103 11.59 -0.59 9.84
C HIS A 103 11.43 0.45 10.96
N GLY A 104 12.51 0.78 11.66
CA GLY A 104 12.53 1.91 12.59
C GLY A 104 12.40 3.25 11.83
N ALA A 105 11.95 4.30 12.52
CA ALA A 105 11.64 5.60 11.91
C ALA A 105 12.77 6.18 11.06
N THR A 106 14.02 6.04 11.49
CA THR A 106 15.18 6.53 10.73
C THR A 106 15.40 5.73 9.45
N ALA A 107 15.29 4.40 9.51
CA ALA A 107 15.47 3.54 8.35
C ALA A 107 14.38 3.78 7.31
N VAL A 108 13.12 3.84 7.75
CA VAL A 108 11.96 4.13 6.87
C VAL A 108 12.10 5.51 6.24
N ARG A 109 12.40 6.54 7.04
CA ARG A 109 12.62 7.91 6.53
C ARG A 109 13.69 7.95 5.43
N ASN A 110 14.86 7.37 5.67
CA ASN A 110 15.97 7.42 4.72
C ASN A 110 15.62 6.67 3.42
N ALA A 111 15.07 5.47 3.51
CA ALA A 111 14.65 4.70 2.35
C ALA A 111 13.55 5.40 1.52
N LEU A 112 12.60 6.06 2.19
CA LEU A 112 11.57 6.87 1.52
C LEU A 112 12.18 8.10 0.82
N ILE A 113 13.15 8.79 1.46
CA ILE A 113 13.86 9.92 0.86
C ILE A 113 14.55 9.47 -0.44
N ASP A 114 15.32 8.38 -0.38
CA ASP A 114 16.05 7.86 -1.54
C ASP A 114 15.10 7.48 -2.67
N THR A 115 13.96 6.87 -2.33
CA THR A 115 12.93 6.47 -3.30
C THR A 115 12.25 7.69 -3.92
N VAL A 116 11.80 8.65 -3.11
CA VAL A 116 11.05 9.83 -3.60
C VAL A 116 11.95 10.75 -4.42
N LYS A 117 13.24 10.83 -4.12
CA LYS A 117 14.20 11.63 -4.91
C LYS A 117 14.30 11.18 -6.36
N THR A 118 14.02 9.92 -6.67
CA THR A 118 14.03 9.42 -8.06
C THR A 118 12.84 9.90 -8.89
N LEU A 119 11.77 10.40 -8.25
CA LEU A 119 10.58 10.88 -8.94
C LEU A 119 10.80 12.26 -9.56
N PRO A 120 10.17 12.57 -10.68
CA PRO A 120 10.16 13.93 -11.25
C PRO A 120 9.35 14.89 -10.34
N PRO A 121 9.63 16.21 -10.38
CA PRO A 121 9.00 17.18 -9.47
C PRO A 121 7.47 17.15 -9.44
N HIS A 122 6.82 17.02 -10.59
CA HIS A 122 5.36 17.01 -10.68
C HIS A 122 4.70 15.76 -10.04
N LEU A 123 5.48 14.71 -9.77
CA LEU A 123 5.02 13.53 -9.03
C LEU A 123 5.40 13.55 -7.54
N LYS A 124 5.89 14.67 -7.01
CA LYS A 124 6.29 14.87 -5.60
C LYS A 124 5.35 15.82 -4.86
N GLN A 125 4.03 15.55 -4.88
CA GLN A 125 3.04 16.49 -4.34
C GLN A 125 2.75 16.26 -2.85
N SER A 126 2.47 15.04 -2.44
CA SER A 126 2.25 14.71 -1.02
C SER A 126 2.36 13.21 -0.73
N LEU A 127 2.61 12.88 0.53
CA LEU A 127 2.57 11.53 1.06
C LEU A 127 1.53 11.43 2.16
N THR A 128 0.61 10.47 2.07
CA THR A 128 -0.35 10.14 3.12
C THR A 128 0.07 8.85 3.81
N TRP A 129 0.12 8.87 5.16
CA TRP A 129 0.52 7.71 5.98
C TRP A 129 -0.47 7.50 7.12
N ASP A 130 -0.41 6.35 7.81
CA ASP A 130 -1.11 6.20 9.08
C ASP A 130 -0.31 6.84 10.24
N GLN A 131 -0.87 6.76 11.44
CA GLN A 131 -0.23 7.31 12.64
C GLN A 131 0.80 6.34 13.25
N GLY A 132 1.46 5.53 12.42
CA GLY A 132 2.46 4.57 12.85
C GLY A 132 3.76 5.22 13.32
N SER A 133 4.40 4.62 14.32
CA SER A 133 5.66 5.12 14.88
C SER A 133 6.83 5.14 13.90
N GLU A 134 6.76 4.35 12.83
CA GLU A 134 7.73 4.31 11.74
C GLU A 134 7.82 5.65 10.98
N MET A 135 6.77 6.48 11.04
CA MET A 135 6.77 7.82 10.44
C MET A 135 7.09 8.94 11.46
N ALA A 136 7.64 8.61 12.62
CA ALA A 136 8.08 9.63 13.60
C ALA A 136 9.18 10.58 13.02
N GLY A 137 9.89 10.16 11.98
CA GLY A 137 10.87 10.97 11.23
C GLY A 137 10.29 11.83 10.09
N HIS A 138 8.95 11.98 9.97
CA HIS A 138 8.27 12.63 8.85
C HIS A 138 8.74 14.07 8.56
N ARG A 139 9.06 14.86 9.59
CA ARG A 139 9.61 16.23 9.41
C ARG A 139 10.92 16.21 8.63
N GLY A 140 11.84 15.30 9.01
CA GLY A 140 13.11 15.15 8.30
C GLY A 140 12.92 14.67 6.86
N PHE A 141 11.91 13.84 6.61
CA PHE A 141 11.50 13.44 5.27
C PHE A 141 11.00 14.66 4.47
N SER A 142 10.06 15.44 4.99
CA SER A 142 9.50 16.61 4.31
C SER A 142 10.58 17.67 4.00
N ILE A 143 11.49 17.92 4.94
CA ILE A 143 12.60 18.86 4.72
C ILE A 143 13.55 18.38 3.60
N ALA A 144 13.81 17.06 3.53
CA ALA A 144 14.76 16.50 2.57
C ALA A 144 14.18 16.31 1.15
N THR A 145 12.86 16.25 1.02
CA THR A 145 12.17 15.93 -0.25
C THR A 145 11.26 17.04 -0.76
N ASP A 146 10.95 18.02 0.07
CA ASP A 146 9.93 19.07 -0.15
C ASP A 146 8.52 18.47 -0.37
N VAL A 147 8.26 17.28 0.21
CA VAL A 147 6.98 16.60 0.12
C VAL A 147 6.27 16.65 1.47
N PRO A 148 5.11 17.29 1.59
CA PRO A 148 4.33 17.31 2.81
C PRO A 148 3.78 15.92 3.14
N VAL A 149 3.77 15.58 4.43
CA VAL A 149 3.21 14.32 4.94
C VAL A 149 1.90 14.60 5.68
N TYR A 150 0.85 13.91 5.28
CA TYR A 150 -0.46 13.95 5.91
C TYR A 150 -0.75 12.62 6.60
N PHE A 151 -1.32 12.69 7.80
CA PHE A 151 -1.67 11.51 8.57
C PHE A 151 -3.16 11.23 8.52
N CYS A 152 -3.52 9.96 8.35
CA CYS A 152 -4.93 9.56 8.40
C CYS A 152 -5.54 9.88 9.76
N ASP A 153 -6.82 10.25 9.75
CA ASP A 153 -7.57 10.41 10.99
C ASP A 153 -7.65 9.08 11.75
N PRO A 154 -7.72 9.11 13.08
CA PRO A 154 -7.85 7.89 13.87
C PRO A 154 -9.05 7.04 13.43
N ALA A 155 -8.84 5.75 13.31
CA ALA A 155 -9.88 4.77 12.91
C ALA A 155 -10.51 4.99 11.52
N SER A 156 -9.80 5.65 10.59
CA SER A 156 -10.27 5.97 9.24
C SER A 156 -9.50 5.23 8.12
N PRO A 157 -9.50 3.88 8.09
CA PRO A 157 -8.74 3.11 7.10
C PRO A 157 -9.16 3.39 5.65
N TRP A 158 -10.41 3.81 5.41
CA TRP A 158 -10.90 4.16 4.07
C TRP A 158 -10.14 5.32 3.41
N GLN A 159 -9.46 6.15 4.19
CA GLN A 159 -8.65 7.27 3.70
C GLN A 159 -7.41 6.79 2.91
N ARG A 160 -7.00 5.52 3.07
CA ARG A 160 -5.91 4.86 2.32
C ARG A 160 -6.38 3.63 1.54
N GLY A 161 -7.59 3.68 1.00
CA GLY A 161 -8.20 2.53 0.31
C GLY A 161 -7.38 1.99 -0.87
N SER A 162 -6.57 2.82 -1.54
CA SER A 162 -5.69 2.38 -2.63
C SER A 162 -4.58 1.48 -2.11
N ASN A 163 -3.94 1.91 -1.04
CA ASN A 163 -2.83 1.18 -0.42
C ASN A 163 -3.33 -0.12 0.25
N GLU A 164 -4.43 -0.06 1.01
CA GLU A 164 -5.01 -1.24 1.66
C GLU A 164 -5.35 -2.34 0.62
N ASN A 165 -5.96 -1.97 -0.51
CA ASN A 165 -6.24 -2.91 -1.59
C ASN A 165 -4.94 -3.49 -2.19
N THR A 166 -3.94 -2.65 -2.43
CA THR A 166 -2.64 -3.07 -2.98
C THR A 166 -1.90 -3.98 -2.02
N ASN A 167 -1.87 -3.64 -0.72
CA ASN A 167 -1.28 -4.51 0.31
C ASN A 167 -1.98 -5.88 0.36
N GLY A 168 -3.29 -5.90 0.13
CA GLY A 168 -4.02 -7.15 -0.04
C GLY A 168 -3.55 -8.01 -1.22
N LEU A 169 -3.17 -7.40 -2.36
CA LEU A 169 -2.59 -8.11 -3.51
C LEU A 169 -1.16 -8.57 -3.22
N LEU A 170 -0.36 -7.72 -2.59
CA LEU A 170 1.03 -8.04 -2.22
C LEU A 170 1.15 -9.25 -1.30
N ARG A 171 0.09 -9.59 -0.54
CA ARG A 171 0.07 -10.80 0.30
C ARG A 171 0.07 -12.12 -0.48
N GLN A 172 -0.08 -12.08 -1.80
CA GLN A 172 0.15 -13.25 -2.67
C GLN A 172 1.65 -13.54 -2.84
N TYR A 173 2.49 -12.51 -2.83
CA TYR A 173 3.95 -12.59 -2.98
C TYR A 173 4.65 -12.61 -1.62
N PHE A 174 4.12 -11.88 -0.66
CA PHE A 174 4.65 -11.67 0.68
C PHE A 174 3.62 -12.13 1.73
N PRO A 175 3.46 -13.44 1.98
CA PRO A 175 2.46 -13.96 2.90
C PRO A 175 2.64 -13.42 4.33
N LYS A 176 1.54 -13.31 5.07
CA LYS A 176 1.61 -12.92 6.49
C LYS A 176 2.35 -13.99 7.29
N GLY A 177 3.21 -13.54 8.21
CA GLY A 177 3.96 -14.45 9.08
C GLY A 177 5.24 -15.01 8.44
N THR A 178 5.63 -14.54 7.26
CA THR A 178 6.94 -14.87 6.65
C THR A 178 7.98 -13.80 6.98
N ASP A 179 9.24 -14.17 6.87
CA ASP A 179 10.35 -13.22 6.96
C ASP A 179 10.46 -12.47 5.61
N LEU A 180 10.37 -11.15 5.67
CA LEU A 180 10.44 -10.30 4.48
C LEU A 180 11.87 -9.81 4.20
N SER A 181 12.82 -10.02 5.11
CA SER A 181 14.22 -9.61 4.92
C SER A 181 14.97 -10.44 3.87
N VAL A 182 14.43 -11.61 3.53
CA VAL A 182 15.01 -12.49 2.51
C VAL A 182 14.84 -11.97 1.07
N HIS A 183 13.98 -10.97 0.87
CA HIS A 183 13.69 -10.42 -0.46
C HIS A 183 14.67 -9.31 -0.81
N THR A 184 15.30 -9.44 -1.98
CA THR A 184 16.22 -8.42 -2.50
C THR A 184 15.46 -7.26 -3.15
N ARG A 185 16.16 -6.16 -3.41
CA ARG A 185 15.60 -5.01 -4.12
C ARG A 185 15.07 -5.40 -5.51
N GLU A 186 15.83 -6.21 -6.25
CA GLU A 186 15.47 -6.66 -7.58
C GLU A 186 14.19 -7.51 -7.55
N HIS A 187 14.01 -8.35 -6.52
CA HIS A 187 12.79 -9.12 -6.35
C HIS A 187 11.58 -8.21 -6.08
N LEU A 188 11.75 -7.18 -5.24
CA LEU A 188 10.68 -6.21 -4.97
C LEU A 188 10.30 -5.44 -6.25
N ASP A 189 11.29 -5.00 -7.01
CA ASP A 189 11.07 -4.28 -8.26
C ASP A 189 10.35 -5.15 -9.30
N ALA A 190 10.69 -6.44 -9.40
CA ALA A 190 10.00 -7.41 -10.27
C ALA A 190 8.52 -7.59 -9.87
N VAL A 191 8.23 -7.75 -8.58
CA VAL A 191 6.85 -7.85 -8.08
C VAL A 191 6.06 -6.56 -8.33
N ALA A 192 6.68 -5.40 -8.11
CA ALA A 192 6.05 -4.12 -8.40
C ALA A 192 5.74 -3.98 -9.90
N ALA A 193 6.67 -4.34 -10.77
CA ALA A 193 6.49 -4.32 -12.23
C ALA A 193 5.34 -5.24 -12.67
N GLU A 194 5.27 -6.46 -12.13
CA GLU A 194 4.17 -7.39 -12.42
C GLU A 194 2.80 -6.81 -12.00
N LEU A 195 2.69 -6.21 -10.80
CA LEU A 195 1.44 -5.61 -10.35
C LEU A 195 1.08 -4.34 -11.13
N ASN A 196 2.07 -3.57 -11.58
CA ASN A 196 1.89 -2.38 -12.40
C ASN A 196 1.52 -2.69 -13.85
N SER A 197 1.78 -3.89 -14.34
CA SER A 197 1.38 -4.35 -15.69
C SER A 197 -0.03 -4.96 -15.72
N ARG A 198 -0.70 -5.12 -14.58
CA ARG A 198 -2.05 -5.69 -14.53
C ARG A 198 -3.11 -4.64 -14.83
N PRO A 199 -4.01 -4.84 -15.80
CA PRO A 199 -5.13 -3.94 -16.08
C PRO A 199 -6.03 -3.75 -14.85
N ARG A 200 -6.49 -2.53 -14.62
CA ARG A 200 -7.37 -2.18 -13.50
C ARG A 200 -8.72 -1.67 -14.01
N LYS A 201 -9.81 -2.29 -13.56
CA LYS A 201 -11.18 -1.83 -13.89
C LYS A 201 -11.38 -0.34 -13.53
N THR A 202 -10.82 0.09 -12.40
CA THR A 202 -10.90 1.49 -11.94
C THR A 202 -10.11 2.49 -12.80
N LEU A 203 -9.25 2.00 -13.68
CA LEU A 203 -8.48 2.79 -14.66
C LEU A 203 -9.02 2.60 -16.09
N GLY A 204 -10.26 2.14 -16.25
CA GLY A 204 -10.80 1.85 -17.57
C GLY A 204 -10.10 0.70 -18.30
N TRP A 205 -9.58 -0.28 -17.54
CA TRP A 205 -8.78 -1.41 -18.00
C TRP A 205 -7.36 -1.07 -18.45
N GLU A 206 -6.92 0.17 -18.28
CA GLU A 206 -5.50 0.50 -18.43
C GLU A 206 -4.69 -0.08 -17.25
N THR A 207 -3.40 -0.24 -17.49
CA THR A 207 -2.44 -0.65 -16.45
C THR A 207 -1.94 0.59 -15.67
N PRO A 208 -1.55 0.43 -14.40
CA PRO A 208 -0.86 1.49 -13.66
C PRO A 208 0.37 2.06 -14.38
N ALA A 209 1.16 1.19 -15.04
CA ALA A 209 2.35 1.60 -15.78
C ALA A 209 2.01 2.47 -17.00
N GLU A 210 1.00 2.10 -17.79
CA GLU A 210 0.53 2.91 -18.94
C GLU A 210 0.04 4.28 -18.48
N ARG A 211 -0.73 4.33 -17.38
CA ARG A 211 -1.22 5.61 -16.82
C ARG A 211 -0.09 6.50 -16.36
N LEU A 212 0.89 5.94 -15.64
CA LEU A 212 2.04 6.72 -15.19
C LEU A 212 2.87 7.22 -16.38
N HIS A 213 3.10 6.36 -17.39
CA HIS A 213 3.84 6.73 -18.60
C HIS A 213 3.21 7.90 -19.33
N LYS A 214 1.88 7.91 -19.48
CA LYS A 214 1.14 9.03 -20.07
C LYS A 214 1.35 10.34 -19.30
N LEU A 215 1.41 10.29 -17.97
CA LEU A 215 1.67 11.48 -17.15
C LEU A 215 3.12 11.97 -17.23
N LEU A 216 4.07 11.06 -17.49
CA LEU A 216 5.49 11.43 -17.66
C LEU A 216 5.77 12.03 -19.05
N ALA A 217 4.91 11.73 -20.02
CA ALA A 217 5.04 12.20 -21.41
C ALA A 217 4.27 13.52 -21.69
N ALA A 218 3.44 13.96 -20.75
CA ALA A 218 2.64 15.21 -20.85
C ALA A 218 3.40 16.40 -20.27
#